data_87a6dd232634deb3a2b8d5ab5a98651d
#
_entry.id   87a6dd232634deb3a2b8d5ab5a98651d
#
_cell.length_a   1.000
_cell.length_b   1.000
_cell.length_c   1.000
_cell.angle_alpha   90.00
_cell.angle_beta   90.00
_cell.angle_gamma   90.00
#
_symmetry.space_group_name_H-M   'P 1'
#
loop_
_entity.id
_entity.type
_entity.pdbx_description
1 polymer ?
#
loop_
_entity_poly.entity_id
_entity_poly.type
_entity_poly.pdbx_seq_one_letter_code
_entity_poly.pdbx_strand_id
1 'polypeptide(L)'
;QSAEVTYSWSKAETKTSNALKLHNMAGTNILSPNKFMDDEWNFVDVTAGPYGNVYALTQTGLIYEYDNSGNLLFSFGGRAVSNDRYGLFTSATAIDLDEEGFVYVLDKERGFVQVFAPTEFAMLNHRAIYDLEKGNYVESKKIWQEILRLNGMSKIAHIGYGKSLLR
;
A
#
# COMPACT_ATOMS: atom_id res chain seq x y z
N GLN A 1 -5.95 16.94 6.36
CA GLN A 1 -6.95 16.66 5.33
C GLN A 1 -7.08 15.15 5.23
N SER A 2 -8.18 14.59 5.71
CA SER A 2 -8.47 13.17 5.54
C SER A 2 -8.79 12.92 4.05
N ALA A 3 -8.00 12.09 3.40
CA ALA A 3 -8.36 11.55 2.10
C ALA A 3 -9.44 10.49 2.31
N GLU A 4 -10.59 10.67 1.72
CA GLU A 4 -11.65 9.67 1.74
C GLU A 4 -11.37 8.67 0.61
N VAL A 5 -11.04 7.44 0.98
CA VAL A 5 -10.86 6.34 0.02
C VAL A 5 -12.20 5.64 -0.14
N THR A 6 -12.80 5.76 -1.32
CA THR A 6 -14.08 5.12 -1.62
C THR A 6 -13.88 3.90 -2.50
N TYR A 7 -14.48 2.81 -2.05
CA TYR A 7 -14.55 1.55 -2.77
C TYR A 7 -15.84 1.47 -3.57
N SER A 8 -15.79 1.24 -4.89
CA SER A 8 -16.99 1.06 -5.68
C SER A 8 -17.03 -0.32 -6.35
N TRP A 9 -18.05 -1.09 -6.06
CA TRP A 9 -18.41 -2.29 -6.79
C TRP A 9 -19.16 -1.90 -8.06
N SER A 10 -18.56 -1.98 -9.22
CA SER A 10 -19.32 -1.95 -10.47
C SER A 10 -19.03 -3.22 -11.26
N LYS A 11 -20.02 -4.07 -11.36
CA LYS A 11 -20.08 -5.17 -12.31
C LYS A 11 -20.46 -4.60 -13.67
N ALA A 12 -19.56 -3.88 -14.32
CA ALA A 12 -19.78 -3.33 -15.65
C ALA A 12 -18.59 -3.65 -16.54
N GLU A 13 -18.89 -4.23 -17.65
CA GLU A 13 -18.11 -4.74 -18.75
C GLU A 13 -17.25 -3.68 -19.47
N THR A 14 -16.30 -3.08 -18.78
CA THR A 14 -15.21 -2.37 -19.47
C THR A 14 -13.94 -2.49 -18.66
N LYS A 15 -12.89 -3.00 -19.29
CA LYS A 15 -11.53 -3.26 -18.79
C LYS A 15 -10.75 -2.03 -18.29
N THR A 16 -11.43 -1.04 -17.71
CA THR A 16 -10.81 0.21 -17.23
C THR A 16 -11.28 0.66 -15.87
N SER A 17 -11.86 -0.22 -15.05
CA SER A 17 -12.24 0.17 -13.70
C SER A 17 -11.03 0.08 -12.77
N ASN A 18 -10.46 1.21 -12.39
CA ASN A 18 -9.53 1.29 -11.28
C ASN A 18 -10.26 0.78 -10.03
N ALA A 19 -9.77 -0.31 -9.46
CA ALA A 19 -10.37 -0.91 -8.27
C ALA A 19 -10.19 0.01 -7.05
N LEU A 20 -9.11 0.78 -7.01
CA LEU A 20 -8.85 1.82 -6.00
C LEU A 20 -9.04 3.21 -6.61
N LYS A 21 -9.68 4.10 -5.85
CA LYS A 21 -9.89 5.49 -6.23
C LYS A 21 -9.56 6.38 -5.03
N LEU A 22 -8.82 7.43 -5.28
CA LEU A 22 -8.59 8.50 -4.31
C LEU A 22 -9.32 9.74 -4.77
N HIS A 23 -10.35 10.14 -4.06
CA HIS A 23 -11.12 11.33 -4.37
C HIS A 23 -10.62 12.54 -3.57
N ASN A 24 -10.53 13.69 -4.21
CA ASN A 24 -10.42 14.94 -3.50
C ASN A 24 -11.78 15.34 -2.91
N MET A 25 -11.82 16.42 -2.14
CA MET A 25 -13.06 16.92 -1.52
C MET A 25 -14.14 17.36 -2.54
N ALA A 26 -13.78 17.56 -3.80
CA ALA A 26 -14.71 17.85 -4.90
C ALA A 26 -15.24 16.56 -5.58
N GLY A 27 -14.87 15.38 -5.08
CA GLY A 27 -15.29 14.08 -5.63
C GLY A 27 -14.54 13.65 -6.90
N THR A 28 -13.48 14.38 -7.28
CA THR A 28 -12.68 14.02 -8.46
C THR A 28 -11.66 12.95 -8.10
N ASN A 29 -11.61 11.85 -8.85
CA ASN A 29 -10.56 10.85 -8.69
C ASN A 29 -9.21 11.44 -9.11
N ILE A 30 -8.27 11.50 -8.18
CA ILE A 30 -6.93 12.07 -8.38
C ILE A 30 -5.85 11.01 -8.61
N LEU A 31 -6.19 9.70 -8.52
CA LEU A 31 -5.28 8.63 -8.90
C LEU A 31 -5.20 8.50 -10.43
N SER A 32 -3.98 8.33 -10.93
CA SER A 32 -3.78 8.05 -12.37
C SER A 32 -4.40 6.71 -12.75
N PRO A 33 -5.22 6.67 -13.82
CA PRO A 33 -5.98 5.48 -14.20
C PRO A 33 -5.14 4.24 -14.53
N ASN A 34 -3.86 4.39 -14.86
CA ASN A 34 -3.02 3.31 -15.37
C ASN A 34 -2.05 2.70 -14.35
N LYS A 35 -2.16 3.04 -13.07
CA LYS A 35 -1.18 2.59 -12.06
C LYS A 35 -1.58 1.32 -11.32
N PHE A 36 -2.86 1.00 -11.27
CA PHE A 36 -3.37 -0.24 -10.70
C PHE A 36 -3.56 -1.24 -11.83
N MET A 37 -2.60 -2.14 -11.98
CA MET A 37 -2.56 -3.04 -13.13
C MET A 37 -3.56 -4.21 -13.01
N ASP A 38 -4.25 -4.37 -14.05
CA ASP A 38 -4.58 -5.49 -14.94
C ASP A 38 -5.24 -6.75 -14.40
N ASP A 39 -5.27 -7.08 -13.13
CA ASP A 39 -5.90 -8.30 -12.70
C ASP A 39 -7.13 -8.04 -11.81
N GLU A 40 -8.07 -8.94 -11.86
CA GLU A 40 -9.35 -8.95 -11.15
C GLU A 40 -9.13 -8.94 -9.61
N TRP A 41 -8.66 -7.81 -9.10
CA TRP A 41 -8.46 -7.63 -7.66
C TRP A 41 -9.80 -7.48 -6.97
N ASN A 42 -10.25 -8.53 -6.34
CA ASN A 42 -11.39 -8.44 -5.42
C ASN A 42 -10.91 -7.90 -4.09
N PHE A 43 -10.74 -6.58 -3.99
CA PHE A 43 -10.52 -5.93 -2.71
C PHE A 43 -11.79 -6.03 -1.85
N VAL A 44 -11.60 -6.43 -0.59
CA VAL A 44 -12.68 -6.55 0.40
C VAL A 44 -12.66 -5.40 1.38
N ASP A 45 -11.48 -4.80 1.59
CA ASP A 45 -11.33 -3.67 2.49
C ASP A 45 -10.09 -2.83 2.14
N VAL A 46 -10.07 -1.58 2.58
CA VAL A 46 -9.01 -0.62 2.33
C VAL A 46 -8.87 0.36 3.50
N THR A 47 -7.63 0.66 3.87
CA THR A 47 -7.33 1.63 4.92
C THR A 47 -6.12 2.49 4.56
N ALA A 48 -5.97 3.64 5.22
CA ALA A 48 -4.88 4.56 5.00
C ALA A 48 -3.84 4.45 6.13
N GLY A 49 -2.58 4.47 5.76
CA GLY A 49 -1.47 4.47 6.70
C GLY A 49 -1.01 5.88 7.11
N PRO A 50 -0.14 5.98 8.13
CA PRO A 50 0.26 7.25 8.74
C PRO A 50 1.07 8.16 7.79
N TYR A 51 1.66 7.62 6.75
CA TYR A 51 2.43 8.37 5.75
C TYR A 51 1.64 8.73 4.50
N GLY A 52 0.31 8.55 4.51
CA GLY A 52 -0.56 8.75 3.35
C GLY A 52 -0.52 7.59 2.35
N ASN A 53 0.15 6.51 2.69
CA ASN A 53 0.09 5.25 1.97
C ASN A 53 -1.28 4.57 2.16
N VAL A 54 -1.63 3.68 1.23
CA VAL A 54 -2.93 3.00 1.22
C VAL A 54 -2.70 1.50 1.20
N TYR A 55 -3.40 0.80 2.07
CA TYR A 55 -3.40 -0.66 2.14
C TYR A 55 -4.72 -1.21 1.62
N ALA A 56 -4.65 -2.15 0.69
CA ALA A 56 -5.81 -2.78 0.10
C ALA A 56 -5.75 -4.30 0.30
N LEU A 57 -6.76 -4.85 0.97
CA LEU A 57 -6.88 -6.26 1.28
C LEU A 57 -7.74 -6.95 0.22
N THR A 58 -7.24 -8.06 -0.32
CA THR A 58 -8.02 -8.92 -1.20
C THR A 58 -8.76 -10.01 -0.43
N GLN A 59 -9.78 -10.58 -1.03
CA GLN A 59 -10.51 -11.73 -0.48
C GLN A 59 -9.59 -12.94 -0.22
N THR A 60 -8.50 -13.07 -0.96
CA THR A 60 -7.52 -14.14 -0.79
C THR A 60 -6.51 -13.87 0.33
N GLY A 61 -6.63 -12.74 1.03
CA GLY A 61 -5.74 -12.35 2.12
C GLY A 61 -4.42 -11.74 1.66
N LEU A 62 -4.26 -11.46 0.37
CA LEU A 62 -3.12 -10.70 -0.13
C LEU A 62 -3.35 -9.21 0.14
N ILE A 63 -2.34 -8.56 0.71
CA ILE A 63 -2.36 -7.16 1.08
C ILE A 63 -1.43 -6.42 0.13
N TYR A 64 -1.92 -5.35 -0.47
CA TYR A 64 -1.15 -4.45 -1.32
C TYR A 64 -0.99 -3.11 -0.63
N GLU A 65 0.22 -2.61 -0.59
CA GLU A 65 0.53 -1.29 -0.10
C GLU A 65 0.93 -0.39 -1.26
N TYR A 66 0.28 0.77 -1.35
CA TYR A 66 0.52 1.79 -2.38
C TYR A 66 0.95 3.11 -1.72
N ASP A 67 1.79 3.89 -2.43
CA ASP A 67 2.02 5.28 -2.05
C ASP A 67 0.79 6.15 -2.36
N ASN A 68 0.80 7.41 -1.91
CA ASN A 68 -0.29 8.35 -2.16
C ASN A 68 -0.49 8.73 -3.64
N SER A 69 0.45 8.37 -4.50
CA SER A 69 0.38 8.51 -5.96
C SER A 69 -0.14 7.25 -6.66
N GLY A 70 -0.42 6.17 -5.90
CA GLY A 70 -0.90 4.89 -6.40
C GLY A 70 0.18 3.99 -6.98
N ASN A 71 1.46 4.21 -6.65
CA ASN A 71 2.49 3.26 -7.01
C ASN A 71 2.53 2.12 -5.98
N LEU A 72 2.58 0.89 -6.45
CA LEU A 72 2.74 -0.28 -5.58
C LEU A 72 4.11 -0.25 -4.90
N LEU A 73 4.11 -0.31 -3.58
CA LEU A 73 5.31 -0.39 -2.75
C LEU A 73 5.63 -1.82 -2.37
N PHE A 74 4.67 -2.50 -1.76
CA PHE A 74 4.82 -3.85 -1.22
C PHE A 74 3.56 -4.69 -1.46
N SER A 75 3.75 -6.00 -1.42
CA SER A 75 2.66 -6.96 -1.30
C SER A 75 3.08 -8.07 -0.33
N PHE A 76 2.18 -8.45 0.56
CA PHE A 76 2.41 -9.46 1.57
C PHE A 76 1.10 -10.15 1.97
N GLY A 77 1.18 -11.17 2.84
CA GLY A 77 0.02 -11.99 3.15
C GLY A 77 -0.27 -13.02 2.07
N GLY A 78 -1.48 -13.57 2.06
CA GLY A 78 -1.95 -14.53 1.07
C GLY A 78 -2.92 -15.56 1.64
N ARG A 79 -3.35 -16.49 0.78
CA ARG A 79 -4.31 -17.53 1.13
C ARG A 79 -3.63 -18.72 1.81
N ALA A 80 -4.20 -19.18 2.92
CA ALA A 80 -3.85 -20.46 3.52
C ALA A 80 -4.47 -21.61 2.71
N VAL A 81 -3.63 -22.52 2.21
CA VAL A 81 -4.10 -23.68 1.42
C VAL A 81 -4.23 -24.94 2.27
N SER A 82 -3.36 -25.15 3.25
CA SER A 82 -3.36 -26.37 4.07
C SER A 82 -2.67 -26.27 5.43
N ASN A 83 -2.04 -25.13 5.75
CA ASN A 83 -1.26 -24.99 6.96
C ASN A 83 -1.58 -23.68 7.67
N ASP A 84 -1.58 -23.72 9.02
CA ASP A 84 -1.69 -22.56 9.89
C ASP A 84 -0.37 -21.78 9.94
N ARG A 85 0.02 -21.17 8.83
CA ARG A 85 1.17 -20.29 8.77
C ARG A 85 0.75 -18.87 9.12
N TYR A 86 1.55 -18.21 9.93
CA TYR A 86 1.42 -16.77 10.15
C TYR A 86 1.56 -16.02 8.80
N GLY A 87 0.77 -14.98 8.63
CA GLY A 87 0.74 -14.19 7.39
C GLY A 87 -0.15 -14.77 6.29
N LEU A 88 -0.80 -15.94 6.52
CA LEU A 88 -1.76 -16.52 5.59
C LEU A 88 -3.16 -16.54 6.20
N PHE A 89 -4.19 -16.36 5.38
CA PHE A 89 -5.58 -16.21 5.79
C PHE A 89 -6.48 -17.25 5.14
N THR A 90 -7.49 -17.68 5.89
CA THR A 90 -8.56 -18.53 5.35
C THR A 90 -9.67 -17.66 4.76
N SER A 91 -10.05 -16.59 5.47
CA SER A 91 -11.08 -15.64 5.04
C SER A 91 -10.75 -14.24 5.61
N ALA A 92 -9.84 -13.53 4.95
CA ALA A 92 -9.52 -12.16 5.29
C ALA A 92 -10.69 -11.23 4.94
N THR A 93 -11.14 -10.39 5.87
CA THR A 93 -12.37 -9.59 5.71
C THR A 93 -12.26 -8.14 6.09
N ALA A 94 -11.29 -7.77 6.91
CA ALA A 94 -11.07 -6.38 7.31
C ALA A 94 -9.59 -6.11 7.56
N ILE A 95 -9.17 -4.88 7.29
CA ILE A 95 -7.81 -4.39 7.51
C ILE A 95 -7.87 -3.01 8.16
N ASP A 96 -7.01 -2.78 9.15
CA ASP A 96 -6.81 -1.47 9.77
C ASP A 96 -5.37 -1.28 10.18
N LEU A 97 -4.96 -0.03 10.43
CA LEU A 97 -3.63 0.34 10.88
C LEU A 97 -3.70 1.25 12.11
N ASP A 98 -2.68 1.13 12.96
CA ASP A 98 -2.45 2.11 14.02
C ASP A 98 -1.48 3.24 13.59
N GLU A 99 -1.25 4.18 14.51
CA GLU A 99 -0.37 5.33 14.27
C GLU A 99 1.12 4.93 14.14
N GLU A 100 1.49 3.78 14.68
CA GLU A 100 2.83 3.20 14.59
C GLU A 100 3.05 2.42 13.27
N GLY A 101 1.98 2.19 12.51
CA GLY A 101 2.02 1.49 11.23
C GLY A 101 1.92 -0.04 11.34
N PHE A 102 1.49 -0.57 12.48
CA PHE A 102 1.12 -1.98 12.57
C PHE A 102 -0.16 -2.23 11.80
N VAL A 103 -0.16 -3.28 11.00
CA VAL A 103 -1.29 -3.67 10.16
C VAL A 103 -2.06 -4.80 10.84
N TYR A 104 -3.35 -4.58 11.09
CA TYR A 104 -4.27 -5.52 11.72
C TYR A 104 -5.20 -6.10 10.67
N VAL A 105 -5.23 -7.42 10.53
CA VAL A 105 -6.08 -8.10 9.53
C VAL A 105 -6.94 -9.15 10.21
N LEU A 106 -8.26 -9.04 10.04
CA LEU A 106 -9.24 -9.97 10.59
C LEU A 106 -9.41 -11.18 9.66
N ASP A 107 -9.16 -12.38 10.19
CA ASP A 107 -9.58 -13.64 9.58
C ASP A 107 -10.91 -14.09 10.20
N LYS A 108 -11.99 -13.90 9.45
CA LYS A 108 -13.35 -14.18 9.93
C LYS A 108 -13.57 -15.66 10.21
N GLU A 109 -13.05 -16.54 9.37
CA GLU A 109 -13.28 -17.98 9.51
C GLU A 109 -12.53 -18.55 10.71
N ARG A 110 -11.33 -18.04 10.96
CA ARG A 110 -10.51 -18.44 12.11
C ARG A 110 -10.83 -17.70 13.39
N GLY A 111 -11.54 -16.57 13.30
CA GLY A 111 -11.97 -15.77 14.45
C GLY A 111 -10.84 -15.08 15.19
N PHE A 112 -9.74 -14.71 14.49
CA PHE A 112 -8.62 -13.97 15.07
C PHE A 112 -8.12 -12.83 14.18
N VAL A 113 -7.34 -11.95 14.78
CA VAL A 113 -6.64 -10.86 14.08
C VAL A 113 -5.16 -11.21 13.99
N GLN A 114 -4.58 -11.13 12.80
CA GLN A 114 -3.13 -11.15 12.63
C GLN A 114 -2.59 -9.73 12.59
N VAL A 115 -1.44 -9.53 13.23
CA VAL A 115 -0.77 -8.23 13.30
C VAL A 115 0.57 -8.32 12.60
N PHE A 116 0.82 -7.39 11.67
CA PHE A 116 2.09 -7.27 10.95
C PHE A 116 2.80 -6.01 11.42
N ALA A 117 4.02 -6.18 11.91
CA ALA A 117 4.88 -5.06 12.24
C ALA A 117 5.59 -4.55 10.96
N PRO A 118 5.72 -3.23 10.76
CA PRO A 118 6.50 -2.71 9.67
C PRO A 118 7.98 -3.10 9.84
N THR A 119 8.61 -3.54 8.75
CA THR A 119 10.05 -3.79 8.74
C THR A 119 10.83 -2.47 8.68
N GLU A 120 12.09 -2.47 9.13
CA GLU A 120 12.98 -1.31 8.99
C GLU A 120 13.06 -0.83 7.53
N PHE A 121 13.15 -1.77 6.58
CA PHE A 121 13.15 -1.46 5.15
C PHE A 121 11.85 -0.76 4.70
N ALA A 122 10.69 -1.20 5.17
CA ALA A 122 9.41 -0.55 4.87
C ALA A 122 9.36 0.87 5.47
N MET A 123 9.75 1.02 6.74
CA MET A 123 9.77 2.33 7.42
C MET A 123 10.70 3.34 6.71
N LEU A 124 11.89 2.90 6.26
CA LEU A 124 12.78 3.75 5.48
C LEU A 124 12.13 4.20 4.15
N ASN A 125 11.46 3.29 3.44
CA ASN A 125 10.76 3.65 2.21
C ASN A 125 9.63 4.65 2.45
N HIS A 126 8.80 4.43 3.49
CA HIS A 126 7.72 5.36 3.85
C HIS A 126 8.27 6.76 4.13
N ARG A 127 9.30 6.84 4.97
CA ARG A 127 9.93 8.11 5.33
C ARG A 127 10.56 8.81 4.13
N ALA A 128 11.27 8.08 3.29
CA ALA A 128 11.90 8.65 2.10
C ALA A 128 10.89 9.21 1.10
N ILE A 129 9.76 8.50 0.90
CA ILE A 129 8.64 8.97 0.05
C ILE A 129 8.01 10.22 0.66
N TYR A 130 7.68 10.18 1.95
CA TYR A 130 7.08 11.29 2.67
C TYR A 130 7.94 12.55 2.59
N ASP A 131 9.26 12.44 2.86
CA ASP A 131 10.20 13.56 2.79
C ASP A 131 10.30 14.12 1.35
N LEU A 132 10.31 13.24 0.33
CA LEU A 132 10.32 13.65 -1.07
C LEU A 132 9.08 14.48 -1.42
N GLU A 133 7.91 14.06 -0.97
CA GLU A 133 6.64 14.73 -1.23
C GLU A 133 6.49 16.05 -0.48
N LYS A 134 7.08 16.14 0.70
CA LYS A 134 7.13 17.38 1.49
C LYS A 134 8.18 18.38 0.99
N GLY A 135 8.99 17.99 0.00
CA GLY A 135 10.06 18.84 -0.53
C GLY A 135 11.36 18.76 0.28
N ASN A 136 11.47 17.86 1.23
CA ASN A 136 12.69 17.61 2.04
C ASN A 136 13.69 16.76 1.25
N TYR A 137 14.09 17.24 0.07
CA TYR A 137 14.88 16.48 -0.91
C TYR A 137 16.23 16.00 -0.37
N VAL A 138 16.88 16.79 0.47
CA VAL A 138 18.19 16.44 1.05
C VAL A 138 18.06 15.23 1.99
N GLU A 139 17.06 15.25 2.86
CA GLU A 139 16.83 14.13 3.79
C GLU A 139 16.32 12.88 3.06
N SER A 140 15.36 13.05 2.15
CA SER A 140 14.88 11.97 1.30
C SER A 140 16.01 11.29 0.54
N LYS A 141 16.93 12.07 -0.05
CA LYS A 141 18.11 11.56 -0.76
C LYS A 141 18.99 10.67 0.12
N LYS A 142 19.26 11.09 1.36
CA LYS A 142 20.08 10.31 2.30
C LYS A 142 19.44 8.96 2.60
N ILE A 143 18.11 8.97 2.84
CA ILE A 143 17.37 7.75 3.13
C ILE A 143 17.37 6.81 1.90
N TRP A 144 17.17 7.35 0.68
CA TRP A 144 17.28 6.55 -0.54
C TRP A 144 18.65 5.89 -0.72
N GLN A 145 19.74 6.60 -0.37
CA GLN A 145 21.07 6.01 -0.39
C GLN A 145 21.21 4.85 0.61
N GLU A 146 20.62 4.99 1.79
CA GLU A 146 20.61 3.92 2.79
C GLU A 146 19.82 2.70 2.30
N ILE A 147 18.63 2.90 1.74
CA ILE A 147 17.82 1.84 1.13
C ILE A 147 18.60 1.12 0.02
N LEU A 148 19.31 1.85 -0.83
CA LEU A 148 20.14 1.26 -1.89
C LEU A 148 21.34 0.48 -1.36
N ARG A 149 21.86 0.82 -0.18
CA ARG A 149 22.88 0.01 0.50
C ARG A 149 22.32 -1.31 1.03
N LEU A 150 21.08 -1.29 1.53
CA LEU A 150 20.39 -2.49 2.01
C LEU A 150 19.90 -3.38 0.85
N ASN A 151 19.40 -2.77 -0.20
CA ASN A 151 18.92 -3.44 -1.40
C ASN A 151 19.25 -2.63 -2.65
N GLY A 152 20.41 -2.91 -3.26
CA GLY A 152 20.87 -2.22 -4.46
C GLY A 152 20.00 -2.44 -5.71
N MET A 153 19.06 -3.40 -5.67
CA MET A 153 18.12 -3.67 -6.76
C MET A 153 16.76 -3.01 -6.55
N SER A 154 16.58 -2.21 -5.49
CA SER A 154 15.31 -1.55 -5.20
C SER A 154 14.95 -0.53 -6.28
N LYS A 155 14.00 -0.89 -7.14
CA LYS A 155 13.50 -0.02 -8.20
C LYS A 155 12.92 1.29 -7.65
N ILE A 156 12.18 1.20 -6.53
CA ILE A 156 11.58 2.36 -5.86
C ILE A 156 12.68 3.32 -5.41
N ALA A 157 13.74 2.81 -4.78
CA ALA A 157 14.83 3.62 -4.28
C ALA A 157 15.63 4.28 -5.41
N HIS A 158 15.87 3.60 -6.52
CA HIS A 158 16.52 4.21 -7.69
C HIS A 158 15.69 5.38 -8.26
N ILE A 159 14.37 5.19 -8.38
CA ILE A 159 13.47 6.25 -8.87
C ILE A 159 13.42 7.42 -7.89
N GLY A 160 13.25 7.12 -6.59
CA GLY A 160 13.18 8.14 -5.53
C GLY A 160 14.47 8.94 -5.41
N TYR A 161 15.62 8.25 -5.44
CA TYR A 161 16.94 8.90 -5.44
C TYR A 161 17.12 9.83 -6.66
N GLY A 162 16.78 9.34 -7.85
CA GLY A 162 16.82 10.16 -9.07
C GLY A 162 15.94 11.42 -8.99
N LYS A 163 14.71 11.28 -8.48
CA LYS A 163 13.82 12.42 -8.24
C LYS A 163 14.40 13.42 -7.24
N SER A 164 15.07 12.95 -6.18
CA SER A 164 15.71 13.82 -5.17
C SER A 164 16.92 14.60 -5.71
N LEU A 165 17.51 14.18 -6.84
CA LEU A 165 18.62 14.88 -7.49
C LEU A 165 18.18 16.01 -8.43
N LEU A 166 16.94 15.93 -8.95
CA LEU A 166 16.42 16.88 -9.93
C LEU A 166 15.76 18.10 -9.30
N ARG A 167 15.73 18.17 -7.97
CA ARG A 167 15.11 19.22 -7.17
C ARG A 167 16.11 19.86 -6.23
#